data_1f39d45894733965f197051b06bba9cb
#
_entry.id   1f39d45894733965f197051b06bba9cb
#
_cell.length_a   1.000
_cell.length_b   1.000
_cell.length_c   1.000
_cell.angle_alpha   90.00
_cell.angle_beta   90.00
_cell.angle_gamma   90.00
#
_symmetry.space_group_name_H-M   'P 1'
#
loop_
_entity.id
_entity.type
_entity.pdbx_description
1 polymer ?
#
loop_
_entity_poly.entity_id
_entity_poly.type
_entity_poly.pdbx_seq_one_letter_code
_entity_poly.pdbx_strand_id
1 'polypeptide(L)'
;MELFDTHTHLESFARRGDLPAVLERARQAGVATMVTIGTGPDDWELYRGLAAEHAGDGFVRHTVGLHPCSVDSAWEAAVAGIEARWKLEPRPVALGECGLDRFHLPKEPEEAARIFGWQQAAFAAQLAIARRLDAPVVVHSRGAFAECVAMIDASGVDWRRVVFHCFTEGAAEIGELNRRGGVGSFTGILTYKTAEAVRAAALAQGLERFMLETDAPYLTPMPHRGKPNEPAFVRHTAEFAAGLFGVSPAELARVSTENARRFLGI
;
A
#
# COMPACT_ATOMS: atom_id res chain seq x y z
N MET A 1 18.12 -11.59 7.33
CA MET A 1 17.07 -11.46 6.30
C MET A 1 16.65 -10.00 6.32
N GLU A 2 16.80 -9.30 5.22
CA GLU A 2 16.44 -7.88 5.08
C GLU A 2 15.07 -7.81 4.42
N LEU A 3 14.08 -7.28 5.12
CA LEU A 3 12.70 -7.20 4.69
C LEU A 3 12.28 -5.76 4.41
N PHE A 4 11.39 -5.58 3.45
CA PHE A 4 10.75 -4.33 3.15
C PHE A 4 9.23 -4.48 3.34
N ASP A 5 8.65 -3.71 4.27
CA ASP A 5 7.20 -3.58 4.44
C ASP A 5 6.71 -2.41 3.59
N THR A 6 6.06 -2.69 2.45
CA THR A 6 5.68 -1.65 1.49
C THR A 6 4.44 -0.87 1.88
N HIS A 7 3.69 -1.29 2.94
CA HIS A 7 2.45 -0.64 3.34
C HIS A 7 2.12 -0.89 4.82
N THR A 8 2.15 0.16 5.63
CA THR A 8 1.76 0.12 7.05
C THR A 8 1.18 1.47 7.49
N HIS A 9 0.32 1.48 8.54
CA HIS A 9 -0.26 2.69 9.11
C HIS A 9 0.25 2.91 10.54
N LEU A 10 1.21 3.82 10.69
CA LEU A 10 1.91 4.03 11.95
C LEU A 10 1.17 4.97 12.93
N GLU A 11 0.16 5.73 12.46
CA GLU A 11 -0.54 6.71 13.31
C GLU A 11 -1.25 6.06 14.50
N SER A 12 -1.79 4.85 14.32
CA SER A 12 -2.47 4.14 15.39
C SER A 12 -1.54 3.76 16.53
N PHE A 13 -0.28 3.39 16.21
CA PHE A 13 0.77 3.10 17.18
C PHE A 13 1.28 4.38 17.85
N ALA A 14 1.43 5.46 17.08
CA ALA A 14 1.81 6.77 17.61
C ALA A 14 0.78 7.30 18.62
N ARG A 15 -0.51 7.23 18.26
CA ARG A 15 -1.63 7.66 19.15
C ARG A 15 -1.70 6.86 20.45
N ARG A 16 -1.32 5.58 20.43
CA ARG A 16 -1.27 4.73 21.64
C ARG A 16 0.00 4.90 22.45
N GLY A 17 1.01 5.57 21.91
CA GLY A 17 2.31 5.75 22.56
C GLY A 17 3.22 4.52 22.54
N ASP A 18 2.90 3.50 21.74
CA ASP A 18 3.70 2.26 21.63
C ASP A 18 4.60 2.21 20.39
N LEU A 19 4.59 3.25 19.55
CA LEU A 19 5.35 3.29 18.29
C LEU A 19 6.84 2.98 18.45
N PRO A 20 7.60 3.53 19.42
CA PRO A 20 9.02 3.21 19.56
C PRO A 20 9.27 1.71 19.76
N ALA A 21 8.45 1.05 20.57
CA ALA A 21 8.56 -0.39 20.81
C ALA A 21 8.19 -1.21 19.57
N VAL A 22 7.20 -0.75 18.78
CA VAL A 22 6.81 -1.38 17.50
C VAL A 22 7.95 -1.28 16.48
N LEU A 23 8.57 -0.12 16.34
CA LEU A 23 9.70 0.08 15.43
C LEU A 23 10.91 -0.79 15.83
N GLU A 24 11.19 -0.90 17.12
CA GLU A 24 12.27 -1.76 17.62
C GLU A 24 11.99 -3.24 17.32
N ARG A 25 10.77 -3.74 17.54
CA ARG A 25 10.40 -5.12 17.16
C ARG A 25 10.51 -5.35 15.65
N ALA A 26 10.14 -4.36 14.84
CA ALA A 26 10.29 -4.45 13.39
C ALA A 26 11.76 -4.62 12.98
N ARG A 27 12.68 -3.84 13.58
CA ARG A 27 14.13 -3.99 13.36
C ARG A 27 14.62 -5.38 13.77
N GLN A 28 14.23 -5.86 14.95
CA GLN A 28 14.58 -7.20 15.45
C GLN A 28 14.04 -8.32 14.55
N ALA A 29 12.89 -8.12 13.90
CA ALA A 29 12.33 -9.05 12.93
C ALA A 29 13.04 -9.04 11.56
N GLY A 30 13.95 -8.07 11.34
CA GLY A 30 14.71 -7.91 10.11
C GLY A 30 14.07 -6.97 9.09
N VAL A 31 13.09 -6.15 9.49
CA VAL A 31 12.57 -5.06 8.64
C VAL A 31 13.66 -4.00 8.52
N ALA A 32 14.12 -3.77 7.31
CA ALA A 32 15.15 -2.76 7.01
C ALA A 32 14.53 -1.43 6.54
N THR A 33 13.37 -1.50 5.93
CA THR A 33 12.61 -0.33 5.47
C THR A 33 11.11 -0.62 5.55
N MET A 34 10.33 0.39 5.93
CA MET A 34 8.88 0.37 5.85
C MET A 34 8.34 1.67 5.26
N VAL A 35 7.18 1.60 4.60
CA VAL A 35 6.48 2.77 4.08
C VAL A 35 5.21 2.98 4.90
N THR A 36 5.12 4.12 5.59
CA THR A 36 3.88 4.53 6.24
C THR A 36 3.02 5.33 5.27
N ILE A 37 1.74 4.97 5.20
CA ILE A 37 0.87 5.32 4.08
C ILE A 37 -0.08 6.44 4.46
N GLY A 38 0.05 7.58 3.78
CA GLY A 38 -0.82 8.74 3.95
C GLY A 38 -2.23 8.47 3.48
N THR A 39 -3.22 8.73 4.34
CA THR A 39 -4.64 8.52 4.05
C THR A 39 -5.43 9.82 3.97
N GLY A 40 -4.85 10.93 4.42
CA GLY A 40 -5.47 12.24 4.39
C GLY A 40 -4.64 13.31 5.08
N PRO A 41 -5.10 14.58 5.06
CA PRO A 41 -4.37 15.72 5.65
C PRO A 41 -3.99 15.52 7.13
N ASP A 42 -4.76 14.73 7.86
CA ASP A 42 -4.59 14.53 9.31
C ASP A 42 -3.36 13.70 9.68
N ASP A 43 -2.84 12.89 8.76
CA ASP A 43 -1.70 12.00 9.00
C ASP A 43 -0.41 12.41 8.24
N TRP A 44 -0.51 13.21 7.19
CA TRP A 44 0.63 13.53 6.33
C TRP A 44 1.82 14.16 7.07
N GLU A 45 1.55 15.08 7.99
CA GLU A 45 2.63 15.75 8.74
C GLU A 45 3.29 14.80 9.75
N LEU A 46 2.49 13.95 10.42
CA LEU A 46 3.02 12.91 11.29
C LEU A 46 3.98 11.99 10.53
N TYR A 47 3.58 11.51 9.37
CA TYR A 47 4.37 10.57 8.58
C TYR A 47 5.63 11.20 7.98
N ARG A 48 5.53 12.46 7.54
CA ARG A 48 6.70 13.23 7.12
C ARG A 48 7.70 13.41 8.29
N GLY A 49 7.21 13.70 9.48
CA GLY A 49 8.01 13.79 10.70
C GLY A 49 8.74 12.49 11.01
N LEU A 50 8.03 11.36 11.00
CA LEU A 50 8.63 10.03 11.20
C LEU A 50 9.68 9.70 10.14
N ALA A 51 9.42 10.02 8.88
CA ALA A 51 10.40 9.81 7.81
C ALA A 51 11.64 10.73 8.00
N ALA A 52 11.48 11.94 8.53
CA ALA A 52 12.58 12.84 8.83
C ALA A 52 13.45 12.32 9.98
N GLU A 53 12.83 11.78 11.04
CA GLU A 53 13.55 11.15 12.17
C GLU A 53 14.43 9.97 11.71
N HIS A 54 14.00 9.27 10.65
CA HIS A 54 14.68 8.10 10.08
C HIS A 54 15.35 8.37 8.73
N ALA A 55 15.60 9.65 8.38
CA ALA A 55 16.19 10.00 7.09
C ALA A 55 17.60 9.43 6.91
N GLY A 56 18.37 9.31 8.01
CA GLY A 56 19.76 8.84 7.98
C GLY A 56 19.92 7.36 7.63
N ASP A 57 18.99 6.51 8.07
CA ASP A 57 19.01 5.06 7.83
C ASP A 57 17.94 4.60 6.84
N GLY A 58 17.01 5.47 6.49
CA GLY A 58 15.93 5.17 5.56
C GLY A 58 14.93 4.13 6.04
N PHE A 59 14.84 3.92 7.35
CA PHE A 59 14.01 2.89 7.95
C PHE A 59 12.52 3.15 7.78
N VAL A 60 12.10 4.42 7.92
CA VAL A 60 10.72 4.84 7.65
C VAL A 60 10.68 5.75 6.43
N ARG A 61 9.86 5.39 5.48
CA ARG A 61 9.48 6.21 4.31
C ARG A 61 8.00 6.52 4.41
N HIS A 62 7.50 7.48 3.63
CA HIS A 62 6.10 7.85 3.67
C HIS A 62 5.53 8.14 2.29
N THR A 63 4.21 8.12 2.21
CA THR A 63 3.45 8.54 1.04
C THR A 63 2.57 9.75 1.38
N VAL A 64 1.95 10.33 0.36
CA VAL A 64 0.93 11.37 0.48
C VAL A 64 -0.21 11.07 -0.47
N GLY A 65 -1.43 11.00 0.06
CA GLY A 65 -2.62 10.71 -0.73
C GLY A 65 -3.90 10.90 0.09
N LEU A 66 -5.04 10.86 -0.60
CA LEU A 66 -6.37 10.88 0.00
C LEU A 66 -7.04 9.54 -0.25
N HIS A 67 -7.15 8.75 0.81
CA HIS A 67 -7.79 7.43 0.79
C HIS A 67 -9.29 7.55 0.49
N PRO A 68 -9.90 6.63 -0.29
CA PRO A 68 -11.32 6.71 -0.63
C PRO A 68 -12.25 6.80 0.59
N CYS A 69 -11.94 6.15 1.71
CA CYS A 69 -12.73 6.28 2.94
C CYS A 69 -12.56 7.62 3.68
N SER A 70 -11.56 8.42 3.32
CA SER A 70 -11.34 9.78 3.84
C SER A 70 -11.91 10.87 2.92
N VAL A 71 -12.54 10.47 1.82
CA VAL A 71 -13.14 11.41 0.87
C VAL A 71 -14.48 11.90 1.42
N ASP A 72 -14.60 13.22 1.55
CA ASP A 72 -15.81 13.94 1.94
C ASP A 72 -16.07 15.14 1.03
N SER A 73 -16.97 16.04 1.42
CA SER A 73 -17.30 17.26 0.66
C SER A 73 -16.14 18.24 0.49
N ALA A 74 -15.05 18.10 1.26
CA ALA A 74 -13.86 18.94 1.19
C ALA A 74 -12.70 18.28 0.42
N TRP A 75 -12.93 17.17 -0.27
CA TRP A 75 -11.89 16.39 -0.96
C TRP A 75 -11.03 17.21 -1.92
N GLU A 76 -11.58 18.23 -2.58
CA GLU A 76 -10.84 19.07 -3.52
C GLU A 76 -9.71 19.84 -2.82
N ALA A 77 -9.98 20.37 -1.62
CA ALA A 77 -8.99 21.08 -0.82
C ALA A 77 -7.88 20.13 -0.33
N ALA A 78 -8.26 18.90 0.09
CA ALA A 78 -7.29 17.87 0.48
C ALA A 78 -6.38 17.49 -0.69
N VAL A 79 -6.94 17.17 -1.85
CA VAL A 79 -6.17 16.80 -3.06
C VAL A 79 -5.26 17.95 -3.52
N ALA A 80 -5.72 19.19 -3.47
CA ALA A 80 -4.91 20.37 -3.81
C ALA A 80 -3.66 20.51 -2.93
N GLY A 81 -3.70 19.99 -1.71
CA GLY A 81 -2.57 20.00 -0.78
C GLY A 81 -1.44 19.02 -1.12
N ILE A 82 -1.70 18.00 -1.95
CA ILE A 82 -0.75 16.89 -2.23
C ILE A 82 0.53 17.41 -2.90
N GLU A 83 0.43 18.23 -3.94
CA GLU A 83 1.62 18.74 -4.65
C GLU A 83 2.53 19.62 -3.77
N ALA A 84 1.96 20.34 -2.82
CA ALA A 84 2.75 21.12 -1.86
C ALA A 84 3.52 20.18 -0.93
N ARG A 85 2.90 19.09 -0.45
CA ARG A 85 3.54 18.08 0.39
C ARG A 85 4.61 17.30 -0.35
N TRP A 86 4.40 17.02 -1.65
CA TRP A 86 5.40 16.34 -2.49
C TRP A 86 6.73 17.08 -2.59
N LYS A 87 6.72 18.40 -2.42
CA LYS A 87 7.93 19.25 -2.50
C LYS A 87 8.68 19.38 -1.18
N LEU A 88 8.12 18.91 -0.07
CA LEU A 88 8.75 18.97 1.25
C LEU A 88 9.75 17.82 1.43
N GLU A 89 10.83 18.08 2.19
CA GLU A 89 11.77 17.02 2.57
C GLU A 89 11.42 16.47 3.98
N PRO A 90 11.65 15.19 4.22
CA PRO A 90 11.96 14.17 3.20
C PRO A 90 10.80 14.01 2.22
N ARG A 91 11.13 13.80 0.94
CA ARG A 91 10.12 13.67 -0.11
C ARG A 91 9.32 12.38 0.05
N PRO A 92 8.00 12.38 -0.19
CA PRO A 92 7.21 11.16 -0.29
C PRO A 92 7.75 10.21 -1.37
N VAL A 93 7.73 8.90 -1.11
CA VAL A 93 8.22 7.88 -2.07
C VAL A 93 7.16 7.46 -3.09
N ALA A 94 5.88 7.72 -2.81
CA ALA A 94 4.76 7.46 -3.72
C ALA A 94 3.59 8.40 -3.43
N LEU A 95 2.71 8.58 -4.40
CA LEU A 95 1.39 9.16 -4.23
C LEU A 95 0.42 8.04 -3.84
N GLY A 96 -0.26 8.22 -2.76
CA GLY A 96 -1.21 7.27 -2.20
C GLY A 96 -1.21 7.29 -0.67
N GLU A 97 -2.17 6.66 -0.14
CA GLU A 97 -3.14 5.73 -0.70
C GLU A 97 -4.28 6.49 -1.38
N CYS A 98 -4.68 6.06 -2.57
CA CYS A 98 -5.80 6.63 -3.31
C CYS A 98 -6.52 5.51 -4.08
N GLY A 99 -7.71 5.75 -4.54
CA GLY A 99 -8.47 4.73 -5.28
C GLY A 99 -9.95 4.74 -4.97
N LEU A 100 -10.58 3.55 -4.97
CA LEU A 100 -12.01 3.38 -4.81
C LEU A 100 -12.35 2.29 -3.78
N ASP A 101 -13.37 2.54 -2.97
CA ASP A 101 -13.91 1.59 -1.99
C ASP A 101 -15.44 1.58 -2.05
N ARG A 102 -16.02 0.45 -2.48
CA ARG A 102 -17.48 0.23 -2.47
C ARG A 102 -17.95 -0.43 -1.19
N PHE A 103 -17.05 -1.05 -0.43
CA PHE A 103 -17.42 -1.83 0.73
C PHE A 103 -17.83 -0.95 1.93
N HIS A 104 -17.17 0.20 2.09
CA HIS A 104 -17.43 1.12 3.20
C HIS A 104 -18.42 2.25 2.86
N LEU A 105 -19.06 2.18 1.68
CA LEU A 105 -20.09 3.15 1.34
C LEU A 105 -21.31 3.06 2.30
N PRO A 106 -22.00 4.18 2.55
CA PRO A 106 -23.25 4.16 3.26
C PRO A 106 -24.28 3.23 2.66
N LYS A 107 -25.25 2.80 3.47
CA LYS A 107 -26.33 1.91 2.99
C LYS A 107 -27.38 2.66 2.16
N GLU A 108 -27.53 3.97 2.38
CA GLU A 108 -28.48 4.80 1.64
C GLU A 108 -27.98 5.01 0.20
N PRO A 109 -28.76 4.58 -0.83
CA PRO A 109 -28.29 4.55 -2.20
C PRO A 109 -27.87 5.91 -2.77
N GLU A 110 -28.61 6.98 -2.46
CA GLU A 110 -28.30 8.34 -2.94
C GLU A 110 -27.00 8.86 -2.32
N GLU A 111 -26.81 8.64 -1.03
CA GLU A 111 -25.59 9.01 -0.34
C GLU A 111 -24.40 8.19 -0.81
N ALA A 112 -24.57 6.88 -0.96
CA ALA A 112 -23.55 5.99 -1.50
C ALA A 112 -23.11 6.43 -2.90
N ALA A 113 -24.06 6.73 -3.79
CA ALA A 113 -23.76 7.20 -5.13
C ALA A 113 -23.00 8.54 -5.13
N ARG A 114 -23.39 9.47 -4.26
CA ARG A 114 -22.72 10.77 -4.10
C ARG A 114 -21.28 10.61 -3.62
N ILE A 115 -21.06 9.83 -2.55
CA ILE A 115 -19.71 9.60 -1.99
C ILE A 115 -18.84 8.85 -3.00
N PHE A 116 -19.38 7.85 -3.68
CA PHE A 116 -18.64 7.13 -4.72
C PHE A 116 -18.25 8.05 -5.89
N GLY A 117 -19.13 8.97 -6.28
CA GLY A 117 -18.82 10.02 -7.25
C GLY A 117 -17.66 10.93 -6.79
N TRP A 118 -17.63 11.29 -5.52
CA TRP A 118 -16.50 12.04 -4.95
C TRP A 118 -15.21 11.22 -4.93
N GLN A 119 -15.27 9.93 -4.57
CA GLN A 119 -14.10 9.04 -4.64
C GLN A 119 -13.53 8.98 -6.06
N GLN A 120 -14.40 8.82 -7.08
CA GLN A 120 -13.96 8.81 -8.48
C GLN A 120 -13.31 10.15 -8.88
N ALA A 121 -13.90 11.27 -8.52
CA ALA A 121 -13.34 12.59 -8.82
C ALA A 121 -12.00 12.83 -8.12
N ALA A 122 -11.90 12.49 -6.82
CA ALA A 122 -10.67 12.58 -6.04
C ALA A 122 -9.58 11.66 -6.59
N PHE A 123 -9.92 10.43 -6.99
CA PHE A 123 -8.97 9.49 -7.59
C PHE A 123 -8.46 10.01 -8.93
N ALA A 124 -9.34 10.48 -9.82
CA ALA A 124 -8.94 11.06 -11.10
C ALA A 124 -8.00 12.27 -10.93
N ALA A 125 -8.29 13.15 -9.98
CA ALA A 125 -7.44 14.30 -9.66
C ALA A 125 -6.06 13.86 -9.13
N GLN A 126 -5.99 12.84 -8.27
CA GLN A 126 -4.75 12.29 -7.75
C GLN A 126 -3.92 11.60 -8.84
N LEU A 127 -4.55 10.85 -9.74
CA LEU A 127 -3.88 10.26 -10.92
C LEU A 127 -3.28 11.35 -11.83
N ALA A 128 -3.99 12.46 -12.03
CA ALA A 128 -3.47 13.59 -12.79
C ALA A 128 -2.24 14.22 -12.12
N ILE A 129 -2.22 14.32 -10.79
CA ILE A 129 -1.04 14.78 -10.03
C ILE A 129 0.10 13.77 -10.18
N ALA A 130 -0.15 12.48 -9.98
CA ALA A 130 0.86 11.43 -10.09
C ALA A 130 1.53 11.43 -11.47
N ARG A 131 0.74 11.60 -12.53
CA ARG A 131 1.26 11.71 -13.90
C ARG A 131 2.19 12.91 -14.07
N ARG A 132 1.82 14.10 -13.55
CA ARG A 132 2.67 15.31 -13.64
C ARG A 132 3.98 15.16 -12.88
N LEU A 133 3.95 14.45 -11.75
CA LEU A 133 5.10 14.27 -10.87
C LEU A 133 5.95 13.04 -11.24
N ASP A 134 5.53 12.24 -12.20
CA ASP A 134 6.07 10.90 -12.50
C ASP A 134 6.18 10.04 -11.21
N ALA A 135 5.17 10.13 -10.35
CA ALA A 135 5.16 9.50 -9.05
C ALA A 135 4.67 8.05 -9.13
N PRO A 136 5.24 7.10 -8.36
CA PRO A 136 4.60 5.83 -8.09
C PRO A 136 3.23 6.04 -7.44
N VAL A 137 2.26 5.17 -7.73
CA VAL A 137 0.89 5.26 -7.22
C VAL A 137 0.55 4.01 -6.41
N VAL A 138 0.12 4.21 -5.16
CA VAL A 138 -0.40 3.15 -4.30
C VAL A 138 -1.93 3.19 -4.35
N VAL A 139 -2.52 2.15 -4.95
CA VAL A 139 -3.95 2.07 -5.23
C VAL A 139 -4.66 1.19 -4.22
N HIS A 140 -5.66 1.76 -3.55
CA HIS A 140 -6.69 1.03 -2.83
C HIS A 140 -7.81 0.62 -3.77
N SER A 141 -8.18 -0.65 -3.76
CA SER A 141 -9.29 -1.15 -4.57
C SER A 141 -10.09 -2.19 -3.80
N ARG A 142 -11.30 -1.83 -3.38
CA ARG A 142 -12.18 -2.77 -2.69
C ARG A 142 -13.58 -2.80 -3.30
N GLY A 143 -13.88 -3.91 -4.00
CA GLY A 143 -15.11 -4.07 -4.76
C GLY A 143 -15.22 -3.10 -5.95
N ALA A 144 -14.08 -2.60 -6.47
CA ALA A 144 -14.02 -1.60 -7.53
C ALA A 144 -12.80 -1.78 -8.47
N PHE A 145 -12.31 -3.03 -8.61
CA PHE A 145 -11.11 -3.31 -9.39
C PHE A 145 -11.22 -2.83 -10.84
N ALA A 146 -12.30 -3.19 -11.52
CA ALA A 146 -12.50 -2.83 -12.92
C ALA A 146 -12.58 -1.31 -13.14
N GLU A 147 -13.24 -0.59 -12.22
CA GLU A 147 -13.32 0.87 -12.26
C GLU A 147 -11.96 1.51 -12.02
N CYS A 148 -11.18 1.02 -11.05
CA CYS A 148 -9.81 1.51 -10.81
C CYS A 148 -8.95 1.31 -12.07
N VAL A 149 -8.99 0.13 -12.68
CA VAL A 149 -8.25 -0.17 -13.92
C VAL A 149 -8.65 0.78 -15.04
N ALA A 150 -9.95 0.97 -15.28
CA ALA A 150 -10.44 1.85 -16.34
C ALA A 150 -10.02 3.31 -16.13
N MET A 151 -10.05 3.79 -14.88
CA MET A 151 -9.62 5.16 -14.54
C MET A 151 -8.11 5.36 -14.71
N ILE A 152 -7.30 4.36 -14.36
CA ILE A 152 -5.85 4.41 -14.56
C ILE A 152 -5.52 4.38 -16.05
N ASP A 153 -6.17 3.51 -16.85
CA ASP A 153 -6.03 3.47 -18.30
C ASP A 153 -6.33 4.84 -18.94
N ALA A 154 -7.39 5.51 -18.49
CA ALA A 154 -7.79 6.82 -18.99
C ALA A 154 -6.86 7.97 -18.53
N SER A 155 -6.15 7.81 -17.41
CA SER A 155 -5.33 8.88 -16.81
C SER A 155 -4.02 9.15 -17.54
N GLY A 156 -3.50 8.14 -18.24
CA GLY A 156 -2.17 8.17 -18.85
C GLY A 156 -1.01 8.08 -17.86
N VAL A 157 -1.25 7.63 -16.63
CA VAL A 157 -0.18 7.22 -15.69
C VAL A 157 0.54 6.00 -16.25
N ASP A 158 1.85 5.95 -16.12
CA ASP A 158 2.63 4.76 -16.49
C ASP A 158 2.28 3.60 -15.55
N TRP A 159 1.71 2.53 -16.09
CA TRP A 159 1.35 1.35 -15.33
C TRP A 159 2.52 0.71 -14.56
N ARG A 160 3.75 0.89 -15.01
CA ARG A 160 4.94 0.42 -14.29
C ARG A 160 5.14 1.14 -12.95
N ARG A 161 4.44 2.25 -12.74
CA ARG A 161 4.40 3.06 -11.52
C ARG A 161 3.15 2.78 -10.67
N VAL A 162 2.37 1.73 -10.95
CA VAL A 162 1.11 1.45 -10.25
C VAL A 162 1.20 0.15 -9.47
N VAL A 163 0.93 0.21 -8.17
CA VAL A 163 0.72 -0.95 -7.31
C VAL A 163 -0.70 -0.95 -6.75
N PHE A 164 -1.40 -2.07 -6.90
CA PHE A 164 -2.62 -2.34 -6.15
C PHE A 164 -2.20 -2.97 -4.82
N HIS A 165 -2.28 -2.19 -3.74
CA HIS A 165 -1.92 -2.70 -2.43
C HIS A 165 -2.97 -3.68 -1.92
N CYS A 166 -2.57 -4.52 -0.96
CA CYS A 166 -3.45 -5.52 -0.35
C CYS A 166 -4.26 -6.29 -1.41
N PHE A 167 -3.56 -6.80 -2.44
CA PHE A 167 -4.23 -7.44 -3.58
C PHE A 167 -4.98 -8.69 -3.13
N THR A 168 -6.31 -8.66 -3.26
CA THR A 168 -7.20 -9.74 -2.80
C THR A 168 -8.03 -10.38 -3.91
N GLU A 169 -7.86 -9.91 -5.15
CA GLU A 169 -8.49 -10.50 -6.33
C GLU A 169 -7.78 -11.80 -6.77
N GLY A 170 -8.18 -12.37 -7.88
CA GLY A 170 -7.66 -13.64 -8.38
C GLY A 170 -6.56 -13.54 -9.43
N ALA A 171 -6.22 -14.69 -10.01
CA ALA A 171 -5.19 -14.81 -11.05
C ALA A 171 -5.55 -14.08 -12.35
N ALA A 172 -6.83 -13.94 -12.66
CA ALA A 172 -7.30 -13.22 -13.85
C ALA A 172 -6.99 -11.73 -13.74
N GLU A 173 -7.33 -11.11 -12.59
CA GLU A 173 -7.16 -9.70 -12.32
C GLU A 173 -5.67 -9.32 -12.20
N ILE A 174 -4.86 -10.14 -11.51
CA ILE A 174 -3.40 -9.89 -11.49
C ILE A 174 -2.79 -10.05 -12.89
N GLY A 175 -3.33 -10.94 -13.70
CA GLY A 175 -2.96 -11.07 -15.12
C GLY A 175 -3.25 -9.81 -15.92
N GLU A 176 -4.33 -9.09 -15.61
CA GLU A 176 -4.64 -7.79 -16.20
C GLU A 176 -3.62 -6.71 -15.82
N LEU A 177 -3.23 -6.64 -14.53
CA LEU A 177 -2.18 -5.73 -14.08
C LEU A 177 -0.85 -6.05 -14.76
N ASN A 178 -0.48 -7.34 -14.80
CA ASN A 178 0.76 -7.79 -15.41
C ASN A 178 0.89 -7.39 -16.89
N ARG A 179 -0.19 -7.54 -17.68
CA ARG A 179 -0.18 -7.13 -19.11
C ARG A 179 0.03 -5.64 -19.31
N ARG A 180 -0.42 -4.82 -18.38
CA ARG A 180 -0.24 -3.36 -18.39
C ARG A 180 1.12 -2.92 -17.85
N GLY A 181 1.76 -3.75 -17.05
CA GLY A 181 3.02 -3.43 -16.35
C GLY A 181 2.85 -3.13 -14.86
N GLY A 182 1.60 -3.00 -14.35
CA GLY A 182 1.28 -2.79 -12.95
C GLY A 182 1.51 -4.03 -12.09
N VAL A 183 1.52 -3.89 -10.79
CA VAL A 183 1.77 -4.97 -9.82
C VAL A 183 0.75 -4.97 -8.69
N GLY A 184 0.64 -6.10 -7.99
CA GLY A 184 -0.01 -6.21 -6.70
C GLY A 184 1.01 -6.36 -5.58
N SER A 185 0.71 -5.89 -4.37
CA SER A 185 1.43 -6.25 -3.16
C SER A 185 0.56 -7.11 -2.23
N PHE A 186 1.19 -7.91 -1.38
CA PHE A 186 0.52 -8.99 -0.69
C PHE A 186 0.75 -8.92 0.82
N THR A 187 -0.35 -9.04 1.56
CA THR A 187 -0.41 -8.98 3.02
C THR A 187 -0.38 -10.35 3.69
N GLY A 188 -0.54 -10.35 5.01
CA GLY A 188 -0.75 -11.55 5.82
C GLY A 188 -1.92 -12.43 5.40
N ILE A 189 -2.83 -11.93 4.54
CA ILE A 189 -3.92 -12.71 3.94
C ILE A 189 -3.41 -13.96 3.23
N LEU A 190 -2.22 -13.91 2.60
CA LEU A 190 -1.61 -15.10 1.97
C LEU A 190 -1.61 -16.32 2.89
N THR A 191 -1.45 -16.11 4.20
CA THR A 191 -1.35 -17.17 5.21
C THR A 191 -2.71 -17.76 5.63
N TYR A 192 -3.83 -17.14 5.20
CA TYR A 192 -5.17 -17.59 5.61
C TYR A 192 -5.60 -18.83 4.86
N LYS A 193 -6.30 -19.74 5.57
CA LYS A 193 -6.77 -21.00 4.97
C LYS A 193 -7.62 -20.80 3.72
N THR A 194 -8.45 -19.77 3.70
CA THR A 194 -9.41 -19.46 2.64
C THR A 194 -8.85 -18.59 1.51
N ALA A 195 -7.55 -18.24 1.52
CA ALA A 195 -6.94 -17.30 0.58
C ALA A 195 -6.34 -17.98 -0.67
N GLU A 196 -6.99 -19.02 -1.20
CA GLU A 196 -6.48 -19.76 -2.37
C GLU A 196 -6.37 -18.86 -3.61
N ALA A 197 -7.36 -18.00 -3.86
CA ALA A 197 -7.36 -17.08 -4.98
C ALA A 197 -6.19 -16.07 -4.89
N VAL A 198 -5.91 -15.55 -3.68
CA VAL A 198 -4.80 -14.60 -3.44
C VAL A 198 -3.45 -15.28 -3.66
N ARG A 199 -3.29 -16.53 -3.22
CA ARG A 199 -2.07 -17.32 -3.50
C ARG A 199 -1.89 -17.60 -4.98
N ALA A 200 -2.98 -17.92 -5.70
CA ALA A 200 -2.93 -18.09 -7.14
C ALA A 200 -2.54 -16.77 -7.86
N ALA A 201 -3.04 -15.63 -7.39
CA ALA A 201 -2.64 -14.32 -7.90
C ALA A 201 -1.16 -14.03 -7.65
N ALA A 202 -0.65 -14.30 -6.45
CA ALA A 202 0.78 -14.12 -6.13
C ALA A 202 1.68 -14.95 -7.05
N LEU A 203 1.34 -16.23 -7.26
CA LEU A 203 2.06 -17.10 -8.18
C LEU A 203 1.97 -16.62 -9.63
N ALA A 204 0.79 -16.16 -10.07
CA ALA A 204 0.59 -15.62 -11.43
C ALA A 204 1.34 -14.30 -11.67
N GLN A 205 1.53 -13.47 -10.62
CA GLN A 205 2.39 -12.29 -10.70
C GLN A 205 3.86 -12.66 -10.89
N GLY A 206 4.30 -13.71 -10.22
CA GLY A 206 5.66 -14.21 -10.23
C GLY A 206 6.58 -13.51 -9.24
N LEU A 207 7.62 -14.22 -8.79
CA LEU A 207 8.56 -13.77 -7.76
C LEU A 207 9.28 -12.47 -8.16
N GLU A 208 9.65 -12.31 -9.43
CA GLU A 208 10.40 -11.14 -9.96
C GLU A 208 9.63 -9.80 -9.85
N ARG A 209 8.34 -9.86 -9.49
CA ARG A 209 7.47 -8.69 -9.33
C ARG A 209 6.75 -8.69 -7.98
N PHE A 210 7.00 -9.69 -7.15
CA PHE A 210 6.34 -9.90 -5.88
C PHE A 210 6.81 -8.85 -4.85
N MET A 211 5.86 -8.21 -4.16
CA MET A 211 6.11 -7.30 -3.06
C MET A 211 5.31 -7.70 -1.82
N LEU A 212 5.88 -7.42 -0.65
CA LEU A 212 5.33 -7.74 0.65
C LEU A 212 4.91 -6.49 1.41
N GLU A 213 3.85 -6.64 2.20
CA GLU A 213 3.40 -5.62 3.13
C GLU A 213 2.69 -6.23 4.33
N THR A 214 2.49 -5.42 5.37
CA THR A 214 1.67 -5.83 6.51
C THR A 214 0.25 -5.32 6.44
N ASP A 215 0.04 -4.11 5.96
CA ASP A 215 -1.18 -3.31 6.17
C ASP A 215 -1.51 -3.18 7.68
N ALA A 216 -0.47 -3.12 8.51
CA ALA A 216 -0.64 -3.02 9.95
C ALA A 216 -1.32 -1.67 10.33
N PRO A 217 -2.26 -1.69 11.29
CA PRO A 217 -2.54 -2.72 12.30
C PRO A 217 -3.55 -3.81 11.87
N TYR A 218 -3.92 -3.90 10.61
CA TYR A 218 -4.90 -4.82 10.04
C TYR A 218 -4.25 -6.11 9.53
N LEU A 219 -5.05 -7.09 9.14
CA LEU A 219 -4.69 -8.27 8.32
C LEU A 219 -3.56 -9.15 8.87
N THR A 220 -3.54 -9.33 10.19
CA THR A 220 -2.51 -10.09 10.92
C THR A 220 -2.30 -11.48 10.33
N PRO A 221 -1.05 -11.86 9.97
CA PRO A 221 -0.75 -13.20 9.43
C PRO A 221 -0.88 -14.31 10.47
N MET A 222 -0.99 -15.55 10.01
CA MET A 222 -0.77 -16.69 10.88
C MET A 222 0.70 -16.71 11.35
N PRO A 223 1.00 -17.13 12.58
CA PRO A 223 0.08 -17.73 13.57
C PRO A 223 -0.62 -16.70 14.47
N HIS A 224 -0.46 -15.39 14.22
CA HIS A 224 -0.93 -14.32 15.09
C HIS A 224 -2.35 -13.80 14.77
N ARG A 225 -3.05 -14.41 13.83
CA ARG A 225 -4.40 -13.99 13.43
C ARG A 225 -5.32 -13.82 14.66
N GLY A 226 -6.09 -12.72 14.66
CA GLY A 226 -6.96 -12.33 15.79
C GLY A 226 -6.31 -11.42 16.82
N LYS A 227 -5.00 -11.12 16.65
CA LYS A 227 -4.30 -10.09 17.41
C LYS A 227 -4.07 -8.87 16.52
N PRO A 228 -3.79 -7.67 17.06
CA PRO A 228 -3.35 -6.53 16.27
C PRO A 228 -2.09 -6.89 15.46
N ASN A 229 -2.05 -6.44 14.21
CA ASN A 229 -0.89 -6.58 13.35
C ASN A 229 0.17 -5.51 13.68
N GLU A 230 1.42 -5.76 13.31
CA GLU A 230 2.53 -4.80 13.40
C GLU A 230 3.56 -5.07 12.27
N PRO A 231 4.40 -4.10 11.89
CA PRO A 231 5.39 -4.26 10.82
C PRO A 231 6.32 -5.47 10.99
N ALA A 232 6.65 -5.85 12.24
CA ALA A 232 7.44 -7.03 12.53
C ALA A 232 6.86 -8.33 11.94
N PHE A 233 5.55 -8.39 11.75
CA PHE A 233 4.87 -9.59 11.28
C PHE A 233 4.95 -9.79 9.75
N VAL A 234 5.50 -8.84 8.99
CA VAL A 234 5.83 -9.06 7.58
C VAL A 234 6.74 -10.27 7.39
N ARG A 235 7.55 -10.59 8.41
CA ARG A 235 8.40 -11.77 8.43
C ARG A 235 7.62 -13.07 8.25
N HIS A 236 6.49 -13.22 8.93
CA HIS A 236 5.64 -14.42 8.79
C HIS A 236 5.04 -14.55 7.41
N THR A 237 4.64 -13.41 6.80
CA THR A 237 4.17 -13.37 5.42
C THR A 237 5.29 -13.78 4.46
N ALA A 238 6.52 -13.29 4.69
CA ALA A 238 7.69 -13.62 3.87
C ALA A 238 8.05 -15.11 3.96
N GLU A 239 8.07 -15.67 5.17
CA GLU A 239 8.36 -17.10 5.40
C GLU A 239 7.31 -18.01 4.72
N PHE A 240 6.03 -17.63 4.79
CA PHE A 240 4.96 -18.34 4.10
C PHE A 240 5.10 -18.22 2.57
N ALA A 241 5.34 -17.03 2.06
CA ALA A 241 5.49 -16.79 0.63
C ALA A 241 6.71 -17.52 0.06
N ALA A 242 7.80 -17.64 0.82
CA ALA A 242 8.97 -18.43 0.42
C ALA A 242 8.61 -19.89 0.14
N GLY A 243 7.81 -20.50 1.03
CA GLY A 243 7.27 -21.85 0.81
C GLY A 243 6.35 -21.93 -0.41
N LEU A 244 5.53 -20.89 -0.64
CA LEU A 244 4.63 -20.81 -1.80
C LEU A 244 5.40 -20.77 -3.13
N PHE A 245 6.49 -19.99 -3.20
CA PHE A 245 7.34 -19.88 -4.39
C PHE A 245 8.41 -20.96 -4.51
N GLY A 246 8.57 -21.83 -3.50
CA GLY A 246 9.59 -22.88 -3.50
C GLY A 246 11.02 -22.35 -3.40
N VAL A 247 11.24 -21.21 -2.75
CA VAL A 247 12.54 -20.57 -2.53
C VAL A 247 12.87 -20.49 -1.04
N SER A 248 14.11 -20.14 -0.69
CA SER A 248 14.45 -19.87 0.70
C SER A 248 13.86 -18.55 1.18
N PRO A 249 13.57 -18.40 2.50
CA PRO A 249 13.13 -17.12 3.07
C PRO A 249 14.10 -15.96 2.79
N ALA A 250 15.41 -16.25 2.76
CA ALA A 250 16.43 -15.26 2.45
C ALA A 250 16.34 -14.78 0.99
N GLU A 251 16.11 -15.68 0.06
CA GLU A 251 15.95 -15.37 -1.36
C GLU A 251 14.66 -14.59 -1.61
N LEU A 252 13.54 -15.01 -1.01
CA LEU A 252 12.28 -14.25 -1.12
C LEU A 252 12.46 -12.82 -0.60
N ALA A 253 13.05 -12.64 0.59
CA ALA A 253 13.28 -11.33 1.16
C ALA A 253 14.14 -10.46 0.26
N ARG A 254 15.22 -11.00 -0.29
CA ARG A 254 16.10 -10.29 -1.23
C ARG A 254 15.32 -9.81 -2.45
N VAL A 255 14.62 -10.73 -3.14
CA VAL A 255 13.91 -10.39 -4.38
C VAL A 255 12.75 -9.43 -4.14
N SER A 256 11.94 -9.65 -3.09
CA SER A 256 10.81 -8.76 -2.77
C SER A 256 11.27 -7.36 -2.36
N THR A 257 12.38 -7.26 -1.62
CA THR A 257 12.99 -5.97 -1.25
C THR A 257 13.53 -5.22 -2.46
N GLU A 258 14.21 -5.92 -3.38
CA GLU A 258 14.69 -5.34 -4.65
C GLU A 258 13.53 -4.86 -5.53
N ASN A 259 12.43 -5.64 -5.59
CA ASN A 259 11.23 -5.26 -6.32
C ASN A 259 10.60 -3.98 -5.74
N ALA A 260 10.48 -3.89 -4.40
CA ALA A 260 9.94 -2.72 -3.72
C ALA A 260 10.81 -1.47 -3.97
N ARG A 261 12.13 -1.60 -3.83
CA ARG A 261 13.07 -0.50 -4.12
C ARG A 261 12.97 -0.03 -5.57
N ARG A 262 12.92 -0.97 -6.51
CA ARG A 262 12.77 -0.66 -7.95
C ARG A 262 11.46 0.06 -8.24
N PHE A 263 10.36 -0.40 -7.64
CA PHE A 263 9.05 0.22 -7.82
C PHE A 263 9.03 1.66 -7.27
N LEU A 264 9.56 1.88 -6.08
CA LEU A 264 9.59 3.18 -5.43
C LEU A 264 10.71 4.10 -5.94
N GLY A 265 11.72 3.57 -6.61
CA GLY A 265 12.86 4.35 -7.10
C GLY A 265 13.85 4.77 -6.01
N ILE A 266 14.03 3.93 -4.98
CA ILE A 266 14.91 4.18 -3.83
C ILE A 266 15.93 3.07 -3.59
#